data_6f66fd067f2e6321c56a3d6c15c89cd2
#
_entry.id   6f66fd067f2e6321c56a3d6c15c89cd2
#
_cell.length_a   1.000
_cell.length_b   1.000
_cell.length_c   1.000
_cell.angle_alpha   90.00
_cell.angle_beta   90.00
_cell.angle_gamma   90.00
#
_symmetry.space_group_name_H-M   'P 1'
#
loop_
_entity.id
_entity.type
_entity.pdbx_description
1 polymer ?
#
loop_
_entity_poly.entity_id
_entity_poly.type
_entity_poly.pdbx_seq_one_letter_code
_entity_poly.pdbx_strand_id
1 'polypeptide(L)'
;DKLTTEEYGVGCRKGSDLASYINQVFSESYKDGSMKEIAEKYGVQEALVEQKDAAFEQSESDSDVDYIKKKGKLVVGITEFEPMDYKDDSDEWVGFDADMARLVAEKLGVEADFVVIDWDNKVMELDSKSIDVVWNGMTLTDEVTSAMECTNAYCNNAQVVVETQEK
;
A
#
# COMPACT_ATOMS: atom_id res chain seq x y z
N ASP A 1 -25.39 -14.18 -2.64
CA ASP A 1 -25.12 -13.85 -2.58
C ASP A 1 -24.52 -12.93 -2.79
N LYS A 2 -24.52 -12.18 -2.38
CA LYS A 2 -23.87 -11.25 -2.61
C LYS A 2 -22.73 -11.22 -1.89
N LEU A 3 -21.74 -11.47 -2.38
CA LEU A 3 -20.47 -11.35 -1.74
C LEU A 3 -20.12 -9.90 -1.59
N THR A 4 -19.63 -9.57 -0.42
CA THR A 4 -19.19 -8.20 -0.19
C THR A 4 -17.82 -8.01 -0.78
N THR A 5 -17.65 -6.99 -1.56
CA THR A 5 -16.36 -6.66 -2.10
C THR A 5 -15.58 -5.85 -1.09
N GLU A 6 -14.41 -6.32 -0.74
CA GLU A 6 -13.53 -5.61 0.17
C GLU A 6 -12.49 -4.86 -0.63
N GLU A 7 -12.14 -3.67 -0.19
CA GLU A 7 -11.17 -2.84 -0.88
C GLU A 7 -9.92 -2.72 -0.05
N TYR A 8 -8.77 -2.79 -0.70
CA TYR A 8 -7.48 -2.68 -0.04
C TYR A 8 -6.95 -1.26 -0.16
N GLY A 9 -6.34 -0.77 0.90
CA GLY A 9 -5.68 0.53 0.90
C GLY A 9 -4.42 0.47 1.73
N VAL A 10 -3.66 1.55 1.70
CA VAL A 10 -2.40 1.67 2.43
C VAL A 10 -2.67 2.52 3.67
N GLY A 11 -2.15 2.08 4.81
CA GLY A 11 -2.31 2.83 6.05
C GLY A 11 -1.04 3.60 6.39
N CYS A 12 -1.22 4.88 6.70
CA CYS A 12 -0.12 5.76 7.12
C CYS A 12 -0.42 6.26 8.52
N ARG A 13 0.57 6.91 9.14
CA ARG A 13 0.34 7.49 10.47
C ARG A 13 -0.84 8.44 10.42
N LYS A 14 -1.58 8.52 11.48
CA LYS A 14 -2.73 9.39 11.55
C LYS A 14 -2.29 10.83 11.29
N GLY A 15 -2.95 11.50 10.36
CA GLY A 15 -2.60 12.86 10.00
C GLY A 15 -1.40 13.00 9.06
N SER A 16 -0.89 11.88 8.55
CA SER A 16 0.29 11.90 7.67
C SER A 16 -0.07 12.41 6.30
N ASP A 17 0.78 13.26 5.72
CA ASP A 17 0.60 13.70 4.34
C ASP A 17 1.11 12.66 3.34
N LEU A 18 1.69 11.58 3.83
CA LEU A 18 2.15 10.50 2.95
C LEU A 18 0.98 9.86 2.20
N ALA A 19 -0.19 9.78 2.83
CA ALA A 19 -1.35 9.18 2.17
C ALA A 19 -1.71 9.94 0.90
N SER A 20 -1.71 11.28 0.94
CA SER A 20 -2.02 12.05 -0.27
C SER A 20 -0.91 11.91 -1.31
N TYR A 21 0.35 11.75 -0.87
CA TYR A 21 1.44 11.52 -1.81
C TYR A 21 1.26 10.20 -2.53
N ILE A 22 0.89 9.15 -1.80
CA ILE A 22 0.66 7.84 -2.40
C ILE A 22 -0.54 7.90 -3.35
N ASN A 23 -1.59 8.65 -2.99
CA ASN A 23 -2.72 8.81 -3.88
C ASN A 23 -2.29 9.45 -5.20
N GLN A 24 -1.37 10.41 -5.15
CA GLN A 24 -0.87 11.02 -6.37
C GLN A 24 -0.09 9.99 -7.21
N VAL A 25 0.73 9.16 -6.55
CA VAL A 25 1.46 8.12 -7.27
C VAL A 25 0.49 7.13 -7.90
N PHE A 26 -0.56 6.75 -7.19
CA PHE A 26 -1.59 5.86 -7.75
C PHE A 26 -2.21 6.50 -8.99
N SER A 27 -2.58 7.77 -8.90
CA SER A 27 -3.19 8.47 -10.02
C SER A 27 -2.27 8.48 -11.23
N GLU A 28 -1.01 8.84 -11.01
CA GLU A 28 -0.06 8.94 -12.10
C GLU A 28 0.26 7.59 -12.71
N SER A 29 0.46 6.59 -11.87
CA SER A 29 0.83 5.27 -12.37
C SER A 29 -0.34 4.56 -13.03
N TYR A 30 -1.55 4.87 -12.58
CA TYR A 30 -2.73 4.31 -13.24
C TYR A 30 -2.86 4.89 -14.66
N LYS A 31 -2.63 6.21 -14.80
CA LYS A 31 -2.72 6.85 -16.09
C LYS A 31 -1.65 6.42 -17.07
N ASP A 32 -0.41 6.28 -16.61
CA ASP A 32 0.68 5.94 -17.51
C ASP A 32 0.79 4.44 -17.77
N GLY A 33 -0.01 3.63 -17.07
CA GLY A 33 -0.03 2.19 -17.29
C GLY A 33 0.92 1.39 -16.44
N SER A 34 1.79 2.04 -15.65
CA SER A 34 2.76 1.28 -14.86
C SER A 34 2.09 0.50 -13.75
N MET A 35 1.04 1.04 -13.14
CA MET A 35 0.31 0.33 -12.11
C MET A 35 -0.34 -0.92 -12.68
N LYS A 36 -0.90 -0.83 -13.88
CA LYS A 36 -1.51 -1.97 -14.54
C LYS A 36 -0.47 -3.01 -14.90
N GLU A 37 0.70 -2.57 -15.33
CA GLU A 37 1.78 -3.52 -15.66
C GLU A 37 2.19 -4.32 -14.44
N ILE A 38 2.29 -3.66 -13.29
CA ILE A 38 2.62 -4.36 -12.07
C ILE A 38 1.50 -5.32 -11.70
N ALA A 39 0.24 -4.89 -11.86
CA ALA A 39 -0.89 -5.76 -11.55
C ALA A 39 -0.89 -6.99 -12.43
N GLU A 40 -0.57 -6.83 -13.72
CA GLU A 40 -0.54 -7.96 -14.65
C GLU A 40 0.58 -8.94 -14.31
N LYS A 41 1.68 -8.40 -13.81
CA LYS A 41 2.80 -9.26 -13.44
C LYS A 41 2.39 -10.25 -12.35
N TYR A 42 1.49 -9.87 -11.47
CA TYR A 42 1.07 -10.72 -10.37
C TYR A 42 -0.34 -11.27 -10.52
N GLY A 43 -0.97 -11.04 -11.69
CA GLY A 43 -2.27 -11.61 -11.97
C GLY A 43 -3.43 -10.96 -11.26
N VAL A 44 -3.27 -9.71 -10.80
CA VAL A 44 -4.32 -9.02 -10.05
C VAL A 44 -4.92 -7.85 -10.83
N GLN A 45 -4.70 -7.81 -12.14
CA GLN A 45 -5.16 -6.67 -12.94
C GLN A 45 -6.68 -6.51 -12.93
N GLU A 46 -7.42 -7.60 -12.76
CA GLU A 46 -8.86 -7.50 -12.74
C GLU A 46 -9.40 -6.99 -11.40
N ALA A 47 -8.57 -7.02 -10.38
CA ALA A 47 -8.96 -6.48 -9.08
C ALA A 47 -8.57 -5.02 -8.90
N LEU A 48 -7.85 -4.46 -9.88
CA LEU A 48 -7.34 -3.11 -9.77
C LEU A 48 -8.46 -2.09 -9.79
N VAL A 49 -8.44 -1.15 -8.87
CA VAL A 49 -9.46 -0.11 -8.78
C VAL A 49 -9.02 1.10 -9.58
N GLU A 50 -9.94 1.68 -10.34
CA GLU A 50 -9.65 2.88 -11.12
C GLU A 50 -9.23 4.01 -10.19
N GLN A 51 -8.21 4.76 -10.59
CA GLN A 51 -7.71 5.86 -9.78
C GLN A 51 -8.08 7.18 -10.43
N LYS A 52 -8.68 8.05 -9.64
CA LYS A 52 -9.03 9.38 -10.11
C LYS A 52 -7.86 10.30 -9.86
N ASP A 53 -7.87 11.44 -10.52
CA ASP A 53 -6.81 12.42 -10.35
C ASP A 53 -6.67 12.80 -8.90
N ALA A 54 -5.45 12.80 -8.42
CA ALA A 54 -5.15 13.17 -7.05
C ALA A 54 -3.80 13.87 -7.01
N ALA A 55 -3.68 14.89 -6.18
CA ALA A 55 -2.44 15.64 -6.05
C ALA A 55 -1.97 15.58 -4.61
N PHE A 56 -0.66 15.62 -4.45
CA PHE A 56 -0.05 15.63 -3.13
C PHE A 56 -0.38 16.96 -2.43
N GLU A 57 -0.80 16.84 -1.19
CA GLU A 57 -1.06 18.02 -0.35
C GLU A 57 -0.13 17.95 0.83
N GLN A 58 0.93 18.73 0.78
CA GLN A 58 1.93 18.70 1.83
C GLN A 58 1.42 19.44 3.08
N SER A 59 1.67 18.84 4.23
CA SER A 59 1.32 19.47 5.50
C SER A 59 2.19 20.69 5.72
N GLU A 60 1.63 21.69 6.38
CA GLU A 60 2.36 22.93 6.62
C GLU A 60 3.44 22.72 7.67
N SER A 61 3.27 21.78 8.57
CA SER A 61 4.29 21.48 9.56
C SER A 61 4.33 19.98 9.77
N ASP A 62 5.47 19.47 10.23
CA ASP A 62 5.62 18.05 10.54
C ASP A 62 5.23 17.13 9.40
N SER A 63 5.66 17.48 8.18
CA SER A 63 5.37 16.66 7.01
C SER A 63 6.05 15.30 7.14
N ASP A 64 5.24 14.24 7.07
CA ASP A 64 5.75 12.89 7.12
C ASP A 64 6.59 12.59 5.88
N VAL A 65 6.19 13.14 4.74
CA VAL A 65 6.96 12.98 3.49
C VAL A 65 8.34 13.57 3.67
N ASP A 66 8.46 14.75 4.27
CA ASP A 66 9.77 15.36 4.52
C ASP A 66 10.60 14.51 5.48
N TYR A 67 9.96 13.97 6.51
CA TYR A 67 10.63 13.11 7.47
C TYR A 67 11.23 11.89 6.76
N ILE A 68 10.46 11.26 5.89
CA ILE A 68 10.89 10.08 5.16
C ILE A 68 12.03 10.42 4.20
N LYS A 69 11.92 11.56 3.51
CA LYS A 69 12.96 11.98 2.59
C LYS A 69 14.28 12.23 3.32
N LYS A 70 14.21 12.84 4.49
CA LYS A 70 15.41 13.12 5.25
C LYS A 70 16.03 11.83 5.80
N LYS A 71 15.19 10.89 6.17
CA LYS A 71 15.66 9.62 6.68
C LYS A 71 16.25 8.75 5.58
N GLY A 72 15.80 8.93 4.36
CA GLY A 72 16.35 8.21 3.21
C GLY A 72 15.73 6.85 2.97
N LYS A 73 14.66 6.51 3.66
CA LYS A 73 13.98 5.23 3.44
C LYS A 73 12.52 5.31 3.80
N LEU A 74 11.74 4.51 3.09
CA LEU A 74 10.32 4.30 3.39
C LEU A 74 10.22 2.94 4.05
N VAL A 75 9.86 2.88 5.32
CA VAL A 75 9.78 1.62 6.05
C VAL A 75 8.37 1.08 5.90
N VAL A 76 8.25 -0.08 5.28
CA VAL A 76 6.98 -0.69 4.92
C VAL A 76 6.70 -1.87 5.83
N GLY A 77 5.63 -1.81 6.61
CA GLY A 77 5.24 -2.92 7.49
C GLY A 77 4.41 -3.91 6.72
N ILE A 78 4.82 -5.16 6.73
CA ILE A 78 4.16 -6.20 5.95
C ILE A 78 4.07 -7.50 6.73
N THR A 79 3.25 -8.39 6.22
CA THR A 79 3.30 -9.81 6.60
C THR A 79 3.29 -10.58 5.29
N GLU A 80 3.52 -11.86 5.33
CA GLU A 80 3.51 -12.64 4.11
C GLU A 80 2.08 -12.85 3.66
N PHE A 81 1.74 -12.42 2.45
CA PHE A 81 0.38 -12.46 1.95
C PHE A 81 0.44 -12.43 0.41
N GLU A 82 0.62 -13.59 -0.19
CA GLU A 82 0.72 -13.71 -1.62
C GLU A 82 -0.64 -13.48 -2.27
N PRO A 83 -0.76 -12.76 -3.37
CA PRO A 83 0.32 -12.23 -4.22
C PRO A 83 0.68 -10.78 -3.91
N MET A 84 0.27 -10.26 -2.79
CA MET A 84 0.53 -8.87 -2.46
C MET A 84 1.93 -8.66 -1.90
N ASP A 85 2.32 -9.47 -0.91
CA ASP A 85 3.65 -9.41 -0.32
C ASP A 85 4.11 -10.83 -0.05
N TYR A 86 5.19 -11.26 -0.67
CA TYR A 86 5.73 -12.59 -0.41
C TYR A 86 7.19 -12.64 -0.84
N LYS A 87 7.88 -13.70 -0.48
CA LYS A 87 9.27 -13.83 -0.85
C LYS A 87 9.43 -14.76 -2.04
N ASP A 88 10.31 -14.37 -2.94
CA ASP A 88 10.59 -15.21 -4.11
C ASP A 88 11.71 -16.19 -3.78
N ASP A 89 12.16 -16.94 -4.79
CA ASP A 89 13.19 -17.95 -4.60
C ASP A 89 14.51 -17.35 -4.15
N SER A 90 14.73 -16.07 -4.38
CA SER A 90 15.94 -15.37 -3.95
C SER A 90 15.81 -14.74 -2.58
N ASP A 91 14.71 -15.02 -1.89
CA ASP A 91 14.43 -14.48 -0.56
C ASP A 91 14.21 -12.98 -0.59
N GLU A 92 13.72 -12.47 -1.71
CA GLU A 92 13.41 -11.05 -1.84
C GLU A 92 11.93 -10.81 -1.77
N TRP A 93 11.52 -9.71 -1.15
CA TRP A 93 10.12 -9.37 -1.09
C TRP A 93 9.63 -8.93 -2.46
N VAL A 94 8.56 -9.56 -2.93
CA VAL A 94 7.94 -9.26 -4.22
C VAL A 94 6.45 -9.26 -4.01
N GLY A 95 5.70 -8.96 -5.06
CA GLY A 95 4.25 -8.92 -5.04
C GLY A 95 3.76 -7.55 -5.46
N PHE A 96 2.46 -7.45 -5.65
CA PHE A 96 1.88 -6.19 -6.13
C PHE A 96 2.17 -5.06 -5.13
N ASP A 97 1.92 -5.30 -3.84
CA ASP A 97 2.13 -4.27 -2.83
C ASP A 97 3.60 -3.92 -2.70
N ALA A 98 4.48 -4.93 -2.71
CA ALA A 98 5.91 -4.67 -2.57
C ALA A 98 6.44 -3.85 -3.75
N ASP A 99 6.00 -4.17 -4.97
CA ASP A 99 6.47 -3.44 -6.13
C ASP A 99 5.91 -2.02 -6.16
N MET A 100 4.66 -1.83 -5.75
CA MET A 100 4.09 -0.49 -5.68
C MET A 100 4.79 0.33 -4.60
N ALA A 101 5.14 -0.29 -3.47
CA ALA A 101 5.87 0.41 -2.42
C ALA A 101 7.24 0.87 -2.93
N ARG A 102 7.90 0.04 -3.73
CA ARG A 102 9.17 0.44 -4.33
C ARG A 102 8.99 1.60 -5.31
N LEU A 103 7.89 1.60 -6.05
CA LEU A 103 7.60 2.70 -6.96
C LEU A 103 7.43 4.02 -6.19
N VAL A 104 6.69 3.97 -5.08
CA VAL A 104 6.50 5.15 -4.25
C VAL A 104 7.84 5.62 -3.68
N ALA A 105 8.65 4.67 -3.18
CA ALA A 105 9.95 5.01 -2.61
C ALA A 105 10.85 5.66 -3.67
N GLU A 106 10.81 5.12 -4.88
CA GLU A 106 11.62 5.67 -5.97
C GLU A 106 11.21 7.11 -6.27
N LYS A 107 9.91 7.37 -6.31
CA LYS A 107 9.44 8.73 -6.59
C LYS A 107 9.78 9.68 -5.45
N LEU A 108 9.85 9.17 -4.23
CA LEU A 108 10.28 9.98 -3.09
C LEU A 108 11.79 10.18 -3.06
N GLY A 109 12.53 9.39 -3.82
CA GLY A 109 13.99 9.46 -3.82
C GLY A 109 14.63 8.72 -2.68
N VAL A 110 13.94 7.71 -2.14
CA VAL A 110 14.43 6.93 -0.99
C VAL A 110 14.35 5.44 -1.31
N GLU A 111 14.82 4.63 -0.39
CA GLU A 111 14.77 3.18 -0.56
C GLU A 111 13.59 2.61 0.20
N ALA A 112 13.00 1.54 -0.31
CA ALA A 112 11.95 0.82 0.39
C ALA A 112 12.60 -0.20 1.32
N ASP A 113 12.18 -0.20 2.59
CA ASP A 113 12.73 -1.11 3.58
C ASP A 113 11.56 -1.90 4.14
N PHE A 114 11.51 -3.20 3.87
CA PHE A 114 10.37 -4.04 4.25
C PHE A 114 10.63 -4.69 5.60
N VAL A 115 9.67 -4.54 6.50
CA VAL A 115 9.79 -5.04 7.87
C VAL A 115 8.56 -5.88 8.17
N VAL A 116 8.77 -7.12 8.61
CA VAL A 116 7.65 -7.97 8.99
C VAL A 116 7.18 -7.54 10.37
N ILE A 117 5.88 -7.30 10.50
CA ILE A 117 5.31 -6.84 11.76
C ILE A 117 4.28 -7.82 12.28
N ASP A 118 3.94 -7.69 13.55
CA ASP A 118 2.80 -8.37 14.12
C ASP A 118 1.58 -7.53 13.69
N TRP A 119 0.66 -8.13 12.96
CA TRP A 119 -0.46 -7.39 12.38
C TRP A 119 -1.25 -6.63 13.43
N ASP A 120 -1.39 -7.22 14.63
CA ASP A 120 -2.16 -6.57 15.68
C ASP A 120 -1.49 -5.32 16.21
N ASN A 121 -0.19 -5.15 15.96
CA ASN A 121 0.55 -3.99 16.44
C ASN A 121 0.75 -2.92 15.38
N LYS A 122 0.07 -3.04 14.23
CA LYS A 122 0.36 -2.15 13.10
C LYS A 122 0.16 -0.67 13.43
N VAL A 123 -0.87 -0.33 14.18
CA VAL A 123 -1.10 1.08 14.53
C VAL A 123 -0.02 1.59 15.47
N MET A 124 0.36 0.76 16.44
CA MET A 124 1.41 1.13 17.37
C MET A 124 2.73 1.34 16.65
N GLU A 125 3.03 0.47 15.67
CA GLU A 125 4.27 0.59 14.93
C GLU A 125 4.30 1.87 14.09
N LEU A 126 3.16 2.27 13.54
CA LEU A 126 3.07 3.53 12.82
C LEU A 126 3.28 4.71 13.76
N ASP A 127 2.60 4.70 14.90
CA ASP A 127 2.67 5.82 15.83
C ASP A 127 4.05 5.99 16.42
N SER A 128 4.77 4.89 16.64
CA SER A 128 6.12 4.96 17.19
C SER A 128 7.17 5.26 16.11
N LYS A 129 6.75 5.29 14.85
CA LYS A 129 7.63 5.53 13.70
C LYS A 129 8.59 4.38 13.43
N SER A 130 8.28 3.19 13.96
CA SER A 130 9.01 1.99 13.59
C SER A 130 8.79 1.64 12.14
N ILE A 131 7.58 1.94 11.63
CA ILE A 131 7.27 1.80 10.21
C ILE A 131 6.60 3.08 9.76
N ASP A 132 6.58 3.31 8.46
CA ASP A 132 5.97 4.51 7.88
C ASP A 132 4.65 4.22 7.22
N VAL A 133 4.46 3.01 6.72
CA VAL A 133 3.21 2.59 6.10
C VAL A 133 2.94 1.13 6.43
N VAL A 134 1.66 0.77 6.40
CA VAL A 134 1.23 -0.62 6.41
C VAL A 134 0.70 -0.91 5.02
N TRP A 135 1.32 -1.82 4.30
CA TRP A 135 0.95 -2.06 2.91
C TRP A 135 0.93 -3.55 2.65
N ASN A 136 -0.16 -4.18 2.99
CA ASN A 136 -0.23 -5.64 3.01
C ASN A 136 -1.62 -6.15 2.66
N GLY A 137 -2.22 -5.60 1.60
CA GLY A 137 -3.58 -5.98 1.22
C GLY A 137 -4.56 -5.70 2.34
N MET A 138 -4.41 -4.54 2.97
CA MET A 138 -5.20 -4.22 4.15
C MET A 138 -6.59 -3.76 3.73
N THR A 139 -7.61 -4.44 4.27
CA THR A 139 -8.98 -4.07 3.98
C THR A 139 -9.34 -2.76 4.66
N LEU A 140 -9.97 -1.86 3.91
CA LEU A 140 -10.37 -0.56 4.45
C LEU A 140 -11.68 -0.71 5.20
N THR A 141 -11.58 -0.93 6.49
CA THR A 141 -12.74 -1.01 7.37
C THR A 141 -12.87 0.30 8.13
N ASP A 142 -14.00 0.51 8.80
CA ASP A 142 -14.18 1.70 9.62
C ASP A 142 -13.14 1.77 10.72
N GLU A 143 -12.80 0.63 11.28
CA GLU A 143 -11.79 0.59 12.34
C GLU A 143 -10.44 1.06 11.81
N VAL A 144 -10.05 0.57 10.63
CA VAL A 144 -8.78 0.92 10.02
C VAL A 144 -8.74 2.40 9.65
N THR A 145 -9.79 2.88 8.99
CA THR A 145 -9.78 4.27 8.52
C THR A 145 -9.88 5.26 9.66
N SER A 146 -10.37 4.82 10.82
CA SER A 146 -10.41 5.68 12.01
C SER A 146 -9.04 5.75 12.68
N ALA A 147 -8.26 4.69 12.60
CA ALA A 147 -7.00 4.60 13.32
C ALA A 147 -5.80 5.09 12.53
N MET A 148 -5.91 5.14 11.22
CA MET A 148 -4.80 5.48 10.34
C MET A 148 -5.26 6.45 9.27
N GLU A 149 -4.29 7.15 8.67
CA GLU A 149 -4.59 7.96 7.50
C GLU A 149 -4.44 7.03 6.30
N CYS A 150 -5.54 6.69 5.65
CA CYS A 150 -5.52 5.69 4.58
C CYS A 150 -5.58 6.33 3.21
N THR A 151 -4.98 5.65 2.24
CA THR A 151 -5.04 6.08 0.85
C THR A 151 -6.38 5.69 0.25
N ASN A 152 -6.60 6.09 -0.99
CA ASN A 152 -7.69 5.55 -1.78
C ASN A 152 -7.49 4.06 -1.98
N ALA A 153 -8.57 3.34 -2.19
CA ALA A 153 -8.49 1.92 -2.50
C ALA A 153 -7.74 1.71 -3.81
N TYR A 154 -6.90 0.70 -3.86
CA TYR A 154 -6.16 0.41 -5.09
C TYR A 154 -6.54 -0.94 -5.70
N CYS A 155 -7.04 -1.87 -4.90
CA CYS A 155 -7.46 -3.18 -5.37
C CYS A 155 -8.66 -3.64 -4.60
N ASN A 156 -9.47 -4.48 -5.25
CA ASN A 156 -10.53 -5.20 -4.57
C ASN A 156 -9.98 -6.52 -4.08
N ASN A 157 -10.64 -7.10 -3.11
CA ASN A 157 -10.24 -8.41 -2.61
C ASN A 157 -10.53 -9.47 -3.67
N ALA A 158 -9.49 -9.95 -4.34
CA ALA A 158 -9.65 -10.91 -5.41
C ALA A 158 -9.81 -12.33 -4.91
N GLN A 159 -9.66 -12.55 -3.62
CA GLN A 159 -9.75 -13.87 -3.09
C GLN A 159 -11.09 -14.50 -3.29
N VAL A 160 -12.12 -13.69 -3.32
CA VAL A 160 -13.45 -14.17 -3.55
C VAL A 160 -13.56 -14.93 -4.84
N VAL A 161 -12.87 -14.48 -5.84
CA VAL A 161 -12.94 -15.11 -7.14
C VAL A 161 -12.26 -16.46 -7.10
N VAL A 162 -11.16 -16.52 -6.40
CA VAL A 162 -10.42 -17.73 -6.37
C VAL A 162 -11.18 -18.86 -5.76
N GLU A 163 -11.90 -18.59 -4.70
CA GLU A 163 -12.49 -19.66 -4.09
C GLU A 163 -13.58 -20.26 -4.83
N THR A 164 -14.11 -19.59 -5.77
CA THR A 164 -15.17 -20.19 -6.50
C THR A 164 -14.70 -21.23 -7.41
N GLN A 165 -13.43 -21.31 -7.74
CA GLN A 165 -13.07 -22.24 -8.64
C GLN A 165 -12.39 -23.32 -8.08
N GLU A 166 -12.35 -23.46 -6.96
CA GLU A 166 -11.70 -24.49 -6.51
C GLU A 166 -12.32 -25.64 -6.66
N LYS A 167 -13.17 -25.84 -6.92
CA LYS A 167 -13.77 -26.95 -7.08
C LYS A 167 -13.96 -27.57 -7.77
#